data_5ee43908f49245f01d07880e419f65f9
#
_entry.id   5ee43908f49245f01d07880e419f65f9
#
_cell.length_a   1.000
_cell.length_b   1.000
_cell.length_c   1.000
_cell.angle_alpha   90.00
_cell.angle_beta   90.00
_cell.angle_gamma   90.00
#
_symmetry.space_group_name_H-M   'P 1'
#
loop_
_entity.id
_entity.type
_entity.pdbx_description
1 polymer ?
#
loop_
_entity_poly.entity_id
_entity_poly.type
_entity_poly.pdbx_seq_one_letter_code
_entity_poly.pdbx_strand_id
1 'polypeptide(L)'
;MNIIYVDDEKPALDNFRLTVRNFPIIKNLQLFQSGKEALEYAKKNQIDVAFLDMKMQEMHGLELAKRLKKVNPNISIVFVTAYEQYALQAFGVDAIGYLLKPYTCQEVKKELEKIARFRPLPKKRIKIQTIPGFVVSVDGSRMMWGRAKVEELFALLVDRGSEGITTGEAIACLWPGRMADENTQSLYRVTYKRLLDTLKEKGVDSIIATDGRKKYLLTEQIDCDLYRILDGDLEAIQSYSGEYMREYSWAETRNAQLNNLKGIQGNEESYK
;
A
#
# COMPACT_ATOMS: atom_id res chain seq x y z
N MET A 1 -1.69 9.79 1.31
CA MET A 1 -0.66 10.52 0.53
C MET A 1 -0.14 11.67 1.34
N ASN A 2 1.17 11.98 1.26
CA ASN A 2 1.76 13.19 1.78
C ASN A 2 1.76 14.24 0.66
N ILE A 3 1.09 15.35 0.88
CA ILE A 3 0.82 16.35 -0.15
C ILE A 3 1.45 17.68 0.26
N ILE A 4 2.05 18.37 -0.69
CA ILE A 4 2.36 19.79 -0.56
C ILE A 4 1.51 20.60 -1.55
N TYR A 5 1.12 21.81 -1.15
CA TYR A 5 0.58 22.82 -2.04
C TYR A 5 1.41 24.10 -1.90
N VAL A 6 1.86 24.63 -3.02
CA VAL A 6 2.72 25.82 -3.09
C VAL A 6 2.05 26.88 -3.93
N ASP A 7 1.81 28.03 -3.32
CA ASP A 7 1.11 29.16 -3.91
C ASP A 7 1.48 30.40 -3.10
N ASP A 8 1.93 31.48 -3.70
CA ASP A 8 2.33 32.70 -3.00
C ASP A 8 1.15 33.49 -2.43
N GLU A 9 -0.08 33.17 -2.87
CA GLU A 9 -1.32 33.75 -2.36
C GLU A 9 -1.88 32.94 -1.18
N LYS A 10 -1.80 33.49 0.04
CA LYS A 10 -2.35 32.86 1.24
C LYS A 10 -3.84 32.44 1.11
N PRO A 11 -4.74 33.25 0.49
CA PRO A 11 -6.14 32.82 0.29
C PRO A 11 -6.27 31.55 -0.54
N ALA A 12 -5.40 31.31 -1.53
CA ALA A 12 -5.40 30.07 -2.32
C ALA A 12 -5.01 28.87 -1.47
N LEU A 13 -4.00 29.00 -0.59
CA LEU A 13 -3.62 27.98 0.37
C LEU A 13 -4.74 27.61 1.33
N ASP A 14 -5.42 28.60 1.90
CA ASP A 14 -6.51 28.39 2.84
C ASP A 14 -7.74 27.75 2.16
N ASN A 15 -8.06 28.17 0.93
CA ASN A 15 -9.12 27.55 0.13
C ASN A 15 -8.81 26.07 -0.18
N PHE A 16 -7.58 25.76 -0.58
CA PHE A 16 -7.19 24.36 -0.85
C PHE A 16 -7.31 23.49 0.41
N ARG A 17 -6.85 24.00 1.55
CA ARG A 17 -6.99 23.30 2.85
C ARG A 17 -8.45 22.96 3.16
N LEU A 18 -9.34 23.91 2.96
CA LEU A 18 -10.80 23.71 3.18
C LEU A 18 -11.36 22.69 2.20
N THR A 19 -10.97 22.77 0.93
CA THR A 19 -11.42 21.88 -0.14
C THR A 19 -11.08 20.42 0.14
N VAL A 20 -9.88 20.14 0.68
CA VAL A 20 -9.38 18.77 0.83
C VAL A 20 -9.49 18.21 2.27
N ARG A 21 -10.03 18.97 3.22
CA ARG A 21 -10.08 18.63 4.66
C ARG A 21 -10.68 17.25 4.98
N ASN A 22 -11.62 16.78 4.16
CA ASN A 22 -12.35 15.54 4.37
C ASN A 22 -11.89 14.41 3.43
N PHE A 23 -10.72 14.52 2.81
CA PHE A 23 -10.22 13.51 1.88
C PHE A 23 -9.39 12.46 2.64
N PRO A 24 -9.90 11.24 2.86
CA PRO A 24 -9.21 10.21 3.65
C PRO A 24 -7.91 9.75 3.00
N ILE A 25 -7.74 9.94 1.70
CA ILE A 25 -6.53 9.61 0.96
C ILE A 25 -5.33 10.50 1.35
N ILE A 26 -5.59 11.68 1.95
CA ILE A 26 -4.55 12.62 2.39
C ILE A 26 -4.16 12.29 3.83
N LYS A 27 -2.91 11.82 4.01
CA LYS A 27 -2.33 11.54 5.34
C LYS A 27 -1.71 12.79 5.95
N ASN A 28 -1.06 13.61 5.13
CA ASN A 28 -0.42 14.84 5.56
C ASN A 28 -0.52 15.91 4.45
N LEU A 29 -0.84 17.14 4.84
CA LEU A 29 -0.89 18.29 3.96
C LEU A 29 -0.02 19.41 4.52
N GLN A 30 0.95 19.87 3.73
CA GLN A 30 1.76 21.03 4.03
C GLN A 30 1.56 22.11 2.96
N LEU A 31 1.47 23.36 3.41
CA LEU A 31 1.19 24.52 2.57
C LEU A 31 2.37 25.47 2.64
N PHE A 32 2.82 25.98 1.50
CA PHE A 32 3.98 26.86 1.39
C PHE A 32 3.65 28.08 0.53
N GLN A 33 4.05 29.26 0.98
CA GLN A 33 4.01 30.48 0.17
C GLN A 33 5.31 30.68 -0.64
N SER A 34 6.34 29.89 -0.37
CA SER A 34 7.63 29.97 -1.03
C SER A 34 8.04 28.64 -1.63
N GLY A 35 8.41 28.66 -2.92
CA GLY A 35 8.96 27.47 -3.60
C GLY A 35 10.28 27.00 -2.99
N LYS A 36 11.07 27.89 -2.40
CA LYS A 36 12.32 27.52 -1.70
C LYS A 36 12.05 26.74 -0.43
N GLU A 37 11.08 27.19 0.39
CA GLU A 37 10.69 26.48 1.61
C GLU A 37 10.13 25.10 1.29
N ALA A 38 9.27 25.00 0.28
CA ALA A 38 8.72 23.73 -0.19
C ALA A 38 9.82 22.76 -0.64
N LEU A 39 10.84 23.25 -1.35
CA LEU A 39 11.97 22.43 -1.80
C LEU A 39 12.82 21.94 -0.62
N GLU A 40 13.12 22.80 0.36
CA GLU A 40 13.85 22.39 1.56
C GLU A 40 13.09 21.38 2.39
N TYR A 41 11.76 21.49 2.46
CA TYR A 41 10.91 20.52 3.10
C TYR A 41 10.94 19.17 2.37
N ALA A 42 10.85 19.18 1.03
CA ALA A 42 10.87 17.98 0.21
C ALA A 42 12.20 17.21 0.27
N LYS A 43 13.33 17.88 0.53
CA LYS A 43 14.62 17.21 0.75
C LYS A 43 14.66 16.34 2.03
N LYS A 44 13.84 16.69 3.02
CA LYS A 44 13.82 16.05 4.35
C LYS A 44 12.62 15.11 4.54
N ASN A 45 11.61 15.22 3.67
CA ASN A 45 10.35 14.51 3.81
C ASN A 45 9.95 13.84 2.49
N GLN A 46 9.35 12.67 2.59
CA GLN A 46 8.80 11.99 1.42
C GLN A 46 7.48 12.65 1.02
N ILE A 47 7.42 13.22 -0.17
CA ILE A 47 6.25 13.86 -0.75
C ILE A 47 5.71 13.00 -1.89
N ASP A 48 4.42 12.75 -1.86
CA ASP A 48 3.73 11.95 -2.85
C ASP A 48 3.22 12.80 -4.01
N VAL A 49 2.63 13.95 -3.68
CA VAL A 49 2.01 14.86 -4.65
C VAL A 49 2.37 16.29 -4.30
N ALA A 50 2.74 17.06 -5.32
CA ALA A 50 2.90 18.50 -5.22
C ALA A 50 1.88 19.20 -6.12
N PHE A 51 1.00 19.98 -5.51
CA PHE A 51 0.17 20.96 -6.19
C PHE A 51 0.96 22.27 -6.24
N LEU A 52 1.13 22.84 -7.42
CA LEU A 52 2.00 24.00 -7.63
C LEU A 52 1.26 25.09 -8.40
N ASP A 53 1.23 26.31 -7.86
CA ASP A 53 0.85 27.43 -8.72
C ASP A 53 1.93 27.68 -9.79
N MET A 54 1.47 28.06 -10.96
CA MET A 54 2.36 28.29 -12.10
C MET A 54 3.12 29.60 -11.98
N LYS A 55 2.44 30.65 -11.50
CA LYS A 55 3.01 32.00 -11.36
C LYS A 55 3.21 32.35 -9.90
N MET A 56 4.42 32.25 -9.42
CA MET A 56 4.84 32.69 -8.10
C MET A 56 5.99 33.71 -8.22
N GLN A 57 6.06 34.67 -7.29
CA GLN A 57 7.01 35.79 -7.37
C GLN A 57 8.48 35.37 -7.34
N GLU A 58 8.85 34.41 -6.46
CA GLU A 58 10.25 34.02 -6.26
C GLU A 58 10.75 32.94 -7.22
N MET A 59 9.88 31.99 -7.60
CA MET A 59 10.23 30.83 -8.40
C MET A 59 9.01 30.37 -9.20
N HIS A 60 9.17 30.29 -10.51
CA HIS A 60 8.11 29.79 -11.38
C HIS A 60 7.76 28.31 -11.07
N GLY A 61 6.47 27.96 -11.07
CA GLY A 61 6.03 26.59 -10.74
C GLY A 61 6.69 25.50 -11.57
N LEU A 62 6.96 25.74 -12.86
CA LEU A 62 7.71 24.83 -13.72
C LEU A 62 9.14 24.58 -13.24
N GLU A 63 9.81 25.60 -12.75
CA GLU A 63 11.16 25.45 -12.20
C GLU A 63 11.14 24.67 -10.89
N LEU A 64 10.19 24.97 -10.03
CA LEU A 64 9.99 24.21 -8.79
C LEU A 64 9.69 22.74 -9.07
N ALA A 65 8.81 22.44 -10.03
CA ALA A 65 8.49 21.08 -10.45
C ALA A 65 9.75 20.30 -10.90
N LYS A 66 10.59 20.90 -11.75
CA LYS A 66 11.86 20.30 -12.18
C LYS A 66 12.80 20.01 -11.01
N ARG A 67 12.89 20.93 -10.04
CA ARG A 67 13.73 20.75 -8.85
C ARG A 67 13.18 19.68 -7.92
N LEU A 68 11.86 19.63 -7.70
CA LEU A 68 11.21 18.59 -6.92
C LEU A 68 11.38 17.21 -7.55
N LYS A 69 11.26 17.08 -8.87
CA LYS A 69 11.53 15.84 -9.62
C LYS A 69 12.99 15.37 -9.49
N LYS A 70 13.96 16.27 -9.38
CA LYS A 70 15.36 15.90 -9.09
C LYS A 70 15.56 15.36 -7.68
N VAL A 71 14.81 15.88 -6.68
CA VAL A 71 14.85 15.42 -5.29
C VAL A 71 14.12 14.08 -5.15
N ASN A 72 12.94 13.95 -5.78
CA ASN A 72 12.13 12.73 -5.79
C ASN A 72 11.58 12.51 -7.21
N PRO A 73 12.18 11.62 -8.03
CA PRO A 73 11.69 11.33 -9.37
C PRO A 73 10.24 10.80 -9.43
N ASN A 74 9.76 10.21 -8.35
CA ASN A 74 8.42 9.61 -8.26
C ASN A 74 7.34 10.58 -7.76
N ILE A 75 7.69 11.85 -7.49
CA ILE A 75 6.70 12.84 -7.08
C ILE A 75 5.71 13.12 -8.21
N SER A 76 4.43 13.10 -7.92
CA SER A 76 3.39 13.51 -8.85
C SER A 76 3.21 15.01 -8.82
N ILE A 77 3.23 15.66 -9.97
CA ILE A 77 3.04 17.10 -10.09
C ILE A 77 1.66 17.41 -10.64
N VAL A 78 0.93 18.29 -9.98
CA VAL A 78 -0.33 18.88 -10.45
C VAL A 78 -0.16 20.39 -10.45
N PHE A 79 -0.36 21.04 -11.59
CA PHE A 79 -0.35 22.49 -11.63
C PHE A 79 -1.75 23.03 -11.29
N VAL A 80 -1.77 24.13 -10.53
CA VAL A 80 -3.00 24.83 -10.13
C VAL A 80 -2.82 26.28 -10.47
N THR A 81 -3.56 26.80 -11.45
CA THR A 81 -3.34 28.17 -11.94
C THR A 81 -4.60 28.78 -12.54
N ALA A 82 -4.63 30.11 -12.64
CA ALA A 82 -5.70 30.85 -13.33
C ALA A 82 -5.51 30.93 -14.86
N TYR A 83 -4.43 30.37 -15.42
CA TYR A 83 -4.02 30.61 -16.80
C TYR A 83 -4.02 29.32 -17.64
N GLU A 84 -4.95 29.17 -18.58
CA GLU A 84 -5.07 28.00 -19.47
C GLU A 84 -3.86 27.81 -20.39
N GLN A 85 -3.23 28.88 -20.80
CA GLN A 85 -2.13 28.85 -21.78
C GLN A 85 -0.87 28.11 -21.32
N TYR A 86 -0.73 27.84 -20.04
CA TYR A 86 0.40 27.08 -19.49
C TYR A 86 0.19 25.56 -19.48
N ALA A 87 -1.01 25.08 -19.86
CA ALA A 87 -1.30 23.64 -19.88
C ALA A 87 -0.32 22.88 -20.78
N LEU A 88 0.04 23.43 -21.95
CA LEU A 88 1.03 22.82 -22.86
C LEU A 88 2.44 22.74 -22.26
N GLN A 89 2.81 23.70 -21.43
CA GLN A 89 4.15 23.72 -20.80
C GLN A 89 4.25 22.70 -19.65
N ALA A 90 3.11 22.35 -19.02
CA ALA A 90 3.04 21.33 -17.97
C ALA A 90 3.46 19.93 -18.48
N PHE A 91 3.25 19.62 -19.76
CA PHE A 91 3.71 18.37 -20.38
C PHE A 91 5.24 18.24 -20.40
N GLY A 92 5.98 19.35 -20.42
CA GLY A 92 7.45 19.33 -20.44
C GLY A 92 8.13 18.89 -19.13
N VAL A 93 7.35 18.66 -18.06
CA VAL A 93 7.83 18.20 -16.74
C VAL A 93 7.12 16.94 -16.25
N ASP A 94 6.47 16.18 -17.14
CA ASP A 94 5.68 15.00 -16.81
C ASP A 94 4.67 15.27 -15.68
N ALA A 95 3.95 16.40 -15.76
CA ALA A 95 2.86 16.70 -14.84
C ALA A 95 1.69 15.73 -15.11
N ILE A 96 1.14 15.18 -14.03
CA ILE A 96 0.03 14.22 -14.10
C ILE A 96 -1.32 14.93 -14.25
N GLY A 97 -1.42 16.16 -13.72
CA GLY A 97 -2.64 16.90 -13.71
C GLY A 97 -2.47 18.41 -13.85
N TYR A 98 -3.60 19.06 -14.16
CA TYR A 98 -3.70 20.49 -14.29
C TYR A 98 -5.10 20.93 -13.80
N LEU A 99 -5.13 21.87 -12.86
CA LEU A 99 -6.38 22.43 -12.31
C LEU A 99 -6.44 23.92 -12.59
N LEU A 100 -7.56 24.37 -13.13
CA LEU A 100 -7.83 25.80 -13.31
C LEU A 100 -8.48 26.38 -12.07
N LYS A 101 -7.98 27.53 -11.60
CA LYS A 101 -8.64 28.34 -10.59
C LYS A 101 -9.81 29.15 -11.21
N PRO A 102 -11.02 29.15 -10.61
CA PRO A 102 -11.43 28.42 -9.42
C PRO A 102 -11.74 26.95 -9.70
N TYR A 103 -11.27 26.05 -8.85
CA TYR A 103 -11.50 24.61 -8.95
C TYR A 103 -12.51 24.14 -7.89
N THR A 104 -13.15 23.02 -8.16
CA THR A 104 -14.11 22.37 -7.27
C THR A 104 -13.44 21.25 -6.45
N CYS A 105 -14.10 20.88 -5.35
CA CYS A 105 -13.71 19.71 -4.56
C CYS A 105 -13.66 18.40 -5.40
N GLN A 106 -14.59 18.26 -6.36
CA GLN A 106 -14.66 17.08 -7.25
C GLN A 106 -13.49 17.01 -8.22
N GLU A 107 -13.03 18.14 -8.75
CA GLU A 107 -11.87 18.18 -9.65
C GLU A 107 -10.58 17.82 -8.92
N VAL A 108 -10.36 18.35 -7.72
CA VAL A 108 -9.20 17.96 -6.88
C VAL A 108 -9.26 16.47 -6.55
N LYS A 109 -10.43 15.95 -6.18
CA LYS A 109 -10.64 14.53 -5.89
C LYS A 109 -10.30 13.66 -7.10
N LYS A 110 -10.78 14.03 -8.29
CA LYS A 110 -10.52 13.33 -9.55
C LYS A 110 -9.02 13.25 -9.86
N GLU A 111 -8.27 14.35 -9.68
CA GLU A 111 -6.81 14.33 -9.89
C GLU A 111 -6.10 13.44 -8.87
N LEU A 112 -6.49 13.47 -7.60
CA LEU A 112 -5.92 12.58 -6.58
C LEU A 112 -6.24 11.10 -6.83
N GLU A 113 -7.45 10.77 -7.28
CA GLU A 113 -7.83 9.41 -7.68
C GLU A 113 -7.05 8.95 -8.91
N LYS A 114 -6.87 9.82 -9.91
CA LYS A 114 -6.04 9.55 -11.08
C LYS A 114 -4.60 9.25 -10.65
N ILE A 115 -4.01 10.09 -9.80
CA ILE A 115 -2.67 9.86 -9.26
C ILE A 115 -2.59 8.53 -8.50
N ALA A 116 -3.61 8.21 -7.70
CA ALA A 116 -3.66 6.93 -6.97
C ALA A 116 -3.65 5.72 -7.90
N ARG A 117 -4.29 5.80 -9.09
CA ARG A 117 -4.32 4.72 -10.10
C ARG A 117 -3.01 4.60 -10.87
N PHE A 118 -2.37 5.72 -11.21
CA PHE A 118 -1.14 5.74 -12.02
C PHE A 118 0.14 5.78 -11.22
N ARG A 119 0.03 6.00 -9.90
CA ARG A 119 1.20 5.92 -9.04
C ARG A 119 1.68 4.48 -9.03
N PRO A 120 2.95 4.20 -9.39
CA PRO A 120 3.54 2.92 -9.05
C PRO A 120 3.37 2.79 -7.53
N LEU A 121 2.54 1.85 -7.10
CA LEU A 121 2.45 1.50 -5.68
C LEU A 121 3.90 1.38 -5.20
N PRO A 122 4.28 1.96 -4.05
CA PRO A 122 5.61 1.79 -3.52
C PRO A 122 5.93 0.30 -3.61
N LYS A 123 7.02 -0.04 -4.31
CA LYS A 123 7.34 -1.44 -4.64
C LYS A 123 7.24 -2.20 -3.34
N LYS A 124 6.19 -3.00 -3.19
CA LYS A 124 5.93 -3.72 -1.96
C LYS A 124 7.18 -4.53 -1.69
N ARG A 125 7.90 -4.20 -0.63
CA ARG A 125 9.17 -4.85 -0.27
C ARG A 125 9.00 -6.34 -0.04
N ILE A 126 7.78 -6.72 0.41
CA ILE A 126 7.42 -8.09 0.74
C ILE A 126 6.58 -8.66 -0.39
N LYS A 127 7.07 -9.74 -0.99
CA LYS A 127 6.34 -10.55 -1.95
C LYS A 127 6.12 -11.93 -1.35
N ILE A 128 4.87 -12.37 -1.34
CA ILE A 128 4.46 -13.67 -0.81
C ILE A 128 3.81 -14.46 -1.93
N GLN A 129 4.30 -15.67 -2.14
CA GLN A 129 3.68 -16.69 -2.95
C GLN A 129 3.04 -17.71 -2.03
N THR A 130 1.77 -18.01 -2.28
CA THR A 130 0.99 -18.99 -1.53
C THR A 130 0.56 -20.18 -2.40
N ILE A 131 0.76 -20.06 -3.72
CA ILE A 131 0.34 -21.00 -4.76
C ILE A 131 1.57 -21.50 -5.53
N PRO A 132 1.82 -22.82 -5.61
CA PRO A 132 1.15 -23.89 -4.86
C PRO A 132 1.61 -24.01 -3.40
N GLY A 133 2.71 -23.40 -3.02
CA GLY A 133 3.32 -23.46 -1.70
C GLY A 133 3.78 -22.10 -1.17
N PHE A 134 4.16 -22.05 0.11
CA PHE A 134 4.45 -20.83 0.81
C PHE A 134 5.91 -20.39 0.62
N VAL A 135 6.10 -19.23 -0.02
CA VAL A 135 7.43 -18.61 -0.21
C VAL A 135 7.32 -17.11 0.06
N VAL A 136 8.23 -16.59 0.87
CA VAL A 136 8.32 -15.17 1.19
C VAL A 136 9.64 -14.60 0.72
N SER A 137 9.59 -13.45 0.08
CA SER A 137 10.79 -12.67 -0.28
C SER A 137 10.65 -11.21 0.17
N VAL A 138 11.75 -10.63 0.62
CA VAL A 138 11.88 -9.22 0.99
C VAL A 138 12.97 -8.61 0.13
N ASP A 139 12.65 -7.53 -0.55
CA ASP A 139 13.56 -6.85 -1.50
C ASP A 139 14.18 -7.81 -2.53
N GLY A 140 13.39 -8.82 -2.98
CA GLY A 140 13.81 -9.83 -3.94
C GLY A 140 14.62 -10.99 -3.36
N SER A 141 14.98 -10.97 -2.09
CA SER A 141 15.71 -12.05 -1.42
C SER A 141 14.76 -12.96 -0.64
N ARG A 142 14.86 -14.29 -0.86
CA ARG A 142 14.02 -15.26 -0.15
C ARG A 142 14.29 -15.21 1.35
N MET A 143 13.23 -15.23 2.15
CA MET A 143 13.32 -15.32 3.61
C MET A 143 13.68 -16.74 4.07
N MET A 144 14.52 -16.80 5.09
CA MET A 144 14.86 -18.05 5.79
C MET A 144 14.32 -17.99 7.21
N TRP A 145 13.49 -18.94 7.59
CA TRP A 145 12.71 -18.87 8.83
C TRP A 145 13.42 -19.52 10.04
N GLY A 146 14.48 -20.28 9.81
CA GLY A 146 15.23 -20.99 10.84
C GLY A 146 14.44 -22.12 11.54
N ARG A 147 13.12 -22.03 11.65
CA ARG A 147 12.21 -23.04 12.23
C ARG A 147 10.89 -23.11 11.49
N ALA A 148 10.43 -24.32 11.16
CA ALA A 148 9.17 -24.56 10.43
C ALA A 148 7.94 -23.93 11.11
N LYS A 149 7.83 -23.97 12.46
CA LYS A 149 6.69 -23.36 13.17
C LYS A 149 6.66 -21.82 13.14
N VAL A 150 7.79 -21.17 12.89
CA VAL A 150 7.83 -19.71 12.68
C VAL A 150 7.28 -19.35 11.29
N GLU A 151 7.71 -20.11 10.27
CA GLU A 151 7.19 -20.00 8.90
C GLU A 151 5.69 -20.28 8.86
N GLU A 152 5.25 -21.36 9.46
CA GLU A 152 3.84 -21.77 9.53
C GLU A 152 2.96 -20.72 10.23
N LEU A 153 3.45 -20.11 11.32
CA LEU A 153 2.73 -19.00 11.98
C LEU A 153 2.58 -17.80 11.06
N PHE A 154 3.62 -17.47 10.29
CA PHE A 154 3.52 -16.37 9.34
C PHE A 154 2.59 -16.71 8.18
N ALA A 155 2.65 -17.94 7.64
CA ALA A 155 1.73 -18.42 6.64
C ALA A 155 0.25 -18.34 7.10
N LEU A 156 0.00 -18.72 8.35
CA LEU A 156 -1.33 -18.61 8.95
C LEU A 156 -1.80 -17.15 9.09
N LEU A 157 -0.93 -16.23 9.46
CA LEU A 157 -1.24 -14.80 9.46
C LEU A 157 -1.53 -14.29 8.04
N VAL A 158 -0.82 -14.78 7.03
CA VAL A 158 -1.08 -14.45 5.62
C VAL A 158 -2.44 -14.95 5.17
N ASP A 159 -2.82 -16.18 5.52
CA ASP A 159 -4.15 -16.73 5.23
C ASP A 159 -5.28 -15.88 5.84
N ARG A 160 -5.11 -15.41 7.07
CA ARG A 160 -6.09 -14.58 7.78
C ARG A 160 -6.06 -13.10 7.37
N GLY A 161 -4.96 -12.64 6.82
CA GLY A 161 -4.80 -11.29 6.29
C GLY A 161 -5.21 -10.20 7.28
N SER A 162 -6.08 -9.29 6.84
CA SER A 162 -6.62 -8.18 7.65
C SER A 162 -7.68 -8.60 8.67
N GLU A 163 -8.30 -9.77 8.53
CA GLU A 163 -9.26 -10.31 9.52
C GLU A 163 -8.57 -10.67 10.83
N GLY A 164 -7.31 -11.06 10.73
CA GLY A 164 -6.47 -11.41 11.85
C GLY A 164 -6.85 -12.72 12.54
N ILE A 165 -6.03 -13.08 13.55
CA ILE A 165 -6.19 -14.31 14.30
C ILE A 165 -5.91 -14.09 15.78
N THR A 166 -6.65 -14.73 16.65
CA THR A 166 -6.40 -14.78 18.09
C THR A 166 -5.31 -15.79 18.44
N THR A 167 -4.72 -15.65 19.63
CA THR A 167 -3.75 -16.63 20.15
C THR A 167 -4.32 -18.04 20.22
N GLY A 168 -5.59 -18.18 20.64
CA GLY A 168 -6.24 -19.49 20.76
C GLY A 168 -6.42 -20.18 19.42
N GLU A 169 -6.90 -19.46 18.40
CA GLU A 169 -7.05 -19.95 17.04
C GLU A 169 -5.69 -20.34 16.43
N ALA A 170 -4.66 -19.52 16.63
CA ALA A 170 -3.31 -19.82 16.15
C ALA A 170 -2.74 -21.09 16.80
N ILE A 171 -2.93 -21.28 18.10
CA ILE A 171 -2.53 -22.50 18.80
C ILE A 171 -3.23 -23.73 18.22
N ALA A 172 -4.55 -23.65 18.01
CA ALA A 172 -5.35 -24.76 17.46
C ALA A 172 -4.86 -25.20 16.07
N CYS A 173 -4.48 -24.23 15.21
CA CYS A 173 -3.93 -24.51 13.88
C CYS A 173 -2.49 -25.05 13.93
N LEU A 174 -1.62 -24.45 14.73
CA LEU A 174 -0.19 -24.79 14.76
C LEU A 174 0.11 -26.10 15.51
N TRP A 175 -0.68 -26.42 16.51
CA TRP A 175 -0.50 -27.61 17.35
C TRP A 175 -1.83 -28.37 17.52
N PRO A 176 -2.34 -28.97 16.45
CA PRO A 176 -3.61 -29.70 16.51
C PRO A 176 -3.51 -30.83 17.56
N GLY A 177 -4.57 -30.93 18.37
CA GLY A 177 -4.63 -31.92 19.46
C GLY A 177 -3.96 -31.51 20.78
N ARG A 178 -3.29 -30.35 20.85
CA ARG A 178 -2.84 -29.81 22.14
C ARG A 178 -3.90 -28.90 22.76
N MET A 179 -4.05 -29.01 24.08
CA MET A 179 -4.85 -28.02 24.83
C MET A 179 -4.13 -26.68 24.85
N ALA A 180 -4.90 -25.59 24.93
CA ALA A 180 -4.34 -24.24 25.06
C ALA A 180 -3.91 -23.97 26.52
N ASP A 181 -3.13 -24.87 27.10
CA ASP A 181 -2.54 -24.79 28.44
C ASP A 181 -1.40 -23.79 28.49
N GLU A 182 -0.83 -23.57 29.68
CA GLU A 182 0.24 -22.60 29.90
C GLU A 182 1.52 -22.95 29.09
N ASN A 183 1.82 -24.26 28.93
CA ASN A 183 2.95 -24.72 28.16
C ASN A 183 2.79 -24.39 26.67
N THR A 184 1.63 -24.67 26.09
CA THR A 184 1.33 -24.40 24.68
C THR A 184 1.26 -22.89 24.43
N GLN A 185 0.71 -22.09 25.36
CA GLN A 185 0.78 -20.62 25.27
C GLN A 185 2.22 -20.10 25.32
N SER A 186 3.09 -20.73 26.11
CA SER A 186 4.52 -20.37 26.16
C SER A 186 5.22 -20.68 24.83
N LEU A 187 4.93 -21.85 24.22
CA LEU A 187 5.43 -22.20 22.88
C LEU A 187 5.00 -21.16 21.83
N TYR A 188 3.74 -20.74 21.85
CA TYR A 188 3.24 -19.70 20.95
C TYR A 188 3.99 -18.38 21.17
N ARG A 189 4.15 -17.91 22.42
CA ARG A 189 4.86 -16.65 22.72
C ARG A 189 6.29 -16.67 22.17
N VAL A 190 7.01 -17.79 22.36
CA VAL A 190 8.38 -17.95 21.84
C VAL A 190 8.40 -17.97 20.32
N THR A 191 7.44 -18.67 19.68
CA THR A 191 7.34 -18.74 18.21
C THR A 191 7.03 -17.36 17.63
N TYR A 192 6.06 -16.64 18.23
CA TYR A 192 5.67 -15.30 17.80
C TYR A 192 6.79 -14.27 17.98
N LYS A 193 7.51 -14.32 19.11
CA LYS A 193 8.69 -13.47 19.33
C LYS A 193 9.74 -13.69 18.23
N ARG A 194 10.05 -14.94 17.91
CA ARG A 194 10.99 -15.26 16.83
C ARG A 194 10.51 -14.79 15.46
N LEU A 195 9.21 -14.86 15.19
CA LEU A 195 8.62 -14.30 13.98
C LEU A 195 8.92 -12.81 13.89
N LEU A 196 8.62 -12.06 14.96
CA LEU A 196 8.89 -10.61 15.00
C LEU A 196 10.38 -10.31 14.86
N ASP A 197 11.26 -11.04 15.53
CA ASP A 197 12.71 -10.86 15.42
C ASP A 197 13.19 -11.09 13.98
N THR A 198 12.71 -12.17 13.31
CA THR A 198 13.04 -12.48 11.90
C THR A 198 12.56 -11.38 10.93
N LEU A 199 11.35 -10.85 11.13
CA LEU A 199 10.82 -9.75 10.32
C LEU A 199 11.58 -8.45 10.57
N LYS A 200 11.96 -8.18 11.84
CA LYS A 200 12.72 -7.00 12.24
C LYS A 200 14.13 -6.98 11.65
N GLU A 201 14.80 -8.12 11.56
CA GLU A 201 16.09 -8.25 10.86
C GLU A 201 16.04 -7.80 9.41
N LYS A 202 14.85 -7.93 8.76
CA LYS A 202 14.58 -7.45 7.40
C LYS A 202 13.96 -6.05 7.36
N GLY A 203 13.70 -5.44 8.52
CA GLY A 203 13.06 -4.12 8.63
C GLY A 203 11.63 -4.09 8.06
N VAL A 204 10.85 -5.15 8.28
CA VAL A 204 9.48 -5.32 7.79
C VAL A 204 8.50 -5.79 8.87
N ASP A 205 8.88 -5.72 10.13
CA ASP A 205 8.06 -6.12 11.29
C ASP A 205 6.80 -5.26 11.45
N SER A 206 6.80 -4.04 10.93
CA SER A 206 5.63 -3.14 10.95
C SER A 206 4.41 -3.64 10.18
N ILE A 207 4.53 -4.73 9.39
CA ILE A 207 3.40 -5.32 8.67
C ILE A 207 2.43 -6.07 9.58
N ILE A 208 2.85 -6.44 10.80
CA ILE A 208 1.98 -7.09 11.80
C ILE A 208 1.46 -6.02 12.74
N ALA A 209 0.14 -5.87 12.80
CA ALA A 209 -0.55 -5.02 13.73
C ALA A 209 -1.36 -5.83 14.75
N THR A 210 -1.76 -5.19 15.85
CA THR A 210 -2.57 -5.82 16.90
C THR A 210 -3.78 -4.95 17.19
N ASP A 211 -4.95 -5.56 17.21
CA ASP A 211 -6.19 -4.94 17.67
C ASP A 211 -6.84 -5.84 18.73
N GLY A 212 -6.91 -5.36 19.96
CA GLY A 212 -7.38 -6.12 21.10
C GLY A 212 -6.60 -7.44 21.27
N ARG A 213 -7.27 -8.57 21.05
CA ARG A 213 -6.68 -9.92 21.17
C ARG A 213 -6.22 -10.52 19.84
N LYS A 214 -6.51 -9.84 18.71
CA LYS A 214 -6.17 -10.32 17.38
C LYS A 214 -4.86 -9.71 16.89
N LYS A 215 -4.11 -10.50 16.14
CA LYS A 215 -2.97 -10.08 15.33
C LYS A 215 -3.34 -10.22 13.86
N TYR A 216 -3.05 -9.21 13.05
CA TYR A 216 -3.41 -9.16 11.64
C TYR A 216 -2.30 -8.54 10.80
N LEU A 217 -2.38 -8.74 9.50
CA LEU A 217 -1.43 -8.17 8.54
C LEU A 217 -1.99 -6.91 7.88
N LEU A 218 -1.11 -5.94 7.67
CA LEU A 218 -1.38 -4.77 6.83
C LEU A 218 -1.20 -5.19 5.36
N THR A 219 -2.26 -5.79 4.80
CA THR A 219 -2.23 -6.46 3.49
C THR A 219 -1.90 -5.52 2.34
N GLU A 220 -2.18 -4.24 2.49
CA GLU A 220 -1.83 -3.20 1.52
C GLU A 220 -0.32 -3.02 1.33
N GLN A 221 0.50 -3.46 2.29
CA GLN A 221 1.96 -3.39 2.24
C GLN A 221 2.60 -4.65 1.64
N ILE A 222 1.79 -5.66 1.30
CA ILE A 222 2.24 -6.99 0.89
C ILE A 222 1.80 -7.27 -0.54
N ASP A 223 2.71 -7.68 -1.43
CA ASP A 223 2.36 -8.27 -2.73
C ASP A 223 2.16 -9.77 -2.53
N CYS A 224 0.91 -10.22 -2.59
CA CYS A 224 0.54 -11.61 -2.34
C CYS A 224 -0.44 -12.10 -3.41
N ASP A 225 -0.17 -13.27 -3.98
CA ASP A 225 -1.03 -13.92 -4.97
C ASP A 225 -2.43 -14.22 -4.42
N LEU A 226 -2.55 -14.70 -3.16
CA LEU A 226 -3.83 -14.88 -2.48
C LEU A 226 -4.65 -13.58 -2.46
N TYR A 227 -4.04 -12.47 -2.06
CA TYR A 227 -4.77 -11.20 -1.93
C TYR A 227 -5.25 -10.70 -3.29
N ARG A 228 -4.44 -10.86 -4.35
CA ARG A 228 -4.87 -10.54 -5.72
C ARG A 228 -6.07 -11.37 -6.16
N ILE A 229 -6.09 -12.67 -5.85
CA ILE A 229 -7.23 -13.54 -6.14
C ILE A 229 -8.48 -13.08 -5.38
N LEU A 230 -8.36 -12.79 -4.09
CA LEU A 230 -9.46 -12.32 -3.26
C LEU A 230 -10.00 -10.95 -3.68
N ASP A 231 -9.14 -10.10 -4.24
CA ASP A 231 -9.51 -8.80 -4.83
C ASP A 231 -10.10 -8.90 -6.24
N GLY A 232 -10.22 -10.13 -6.80
CA GLY A 232 -10.84 -10.38 -8.09
C GLY A 232 -9.93 -10.17 -9.31
N ASP A 233 -8.61 -10.20 -9.14
CA ASP A 233 -7.64 -10.14 -10.24
C ASP A 233 -7.77 -11.39 -11.12
N LEU A 234 -8.28 -11.21 -12.34
CA LEU A 234 -8.56 -12.30 -13.29
C LEU A 234 -7.29 -13.09 -13.67
N GLU A 235 -6.16 -12.42 -13.85
CA GLU A 235 -4.89 -13.07 -14.19
C GLU A 235 -4.43 -13.97 -13.02
N ALA A 236 -4.54 -13.48 -11.78
CA ALA A 236 -4.22 -14.24 -10.59
C ALA A 236 -5.15 -15.46 -10.41
N ILE A 237 -6.46 -15.30 -10.68
CA ILE A 237 -7.44 -16.39 -10.61
C ILE A 237 -7.17 -17.46 -11.68
N GLN A 238 -6.87 -17.06 -12.92
CA GLN A 238 -6.53 -17.99 -14.01
C GLN A 238 -5.24 -18.76 -13.74
N SER A 239 -4.25 -18.11 -13.09
CA SER A 239 -2.97 -18.74 -12.74
C SER A 239 -3.06 -19.72 -11.57
N TYR A 240 -4.18 -19.76 -10.84
CA TYR A 240 -4.36 -20.66 -9.71
C TYR A 240 -4.41 -22.13 -10.18
N SER A 241 -3.47 -22.95 -9.65
CA SER A 241 -3.26 -24.34 -10.09
C SER A 241 -4.15 -25.37 -9.38
N GLY A 242 -5.01 -24.94 -8.43
CA GLY A 242 -5.81 -25.86 -7.60
C GLY A 242 -5.13 -26.26 -6.29
N GLU A 243 -3.92 -25.78 -6.04
CA GLU A 243 -3.16 -26.04 -4.79
C GLU A 243 -2.85 -24.74 -4.08
N TYR A 244 -3.10 -24.68 -2.78
CA TYR A 244 -2.84 -23.55 -1.91
C TYR A 244 -2.13 -24.00 -0.64
N MET A 245 -0.93 -23.46 -0.35
CA MET A 245 -0.13 -23.75 0.84
C MET A 245 -0.20 -25.25 1.23
N ARG A 246 0.04 -26.14 0.28
CA ARG A 246 -0.16 -27.61 0.37
C ARG A 246 0.60 -28.28 1.53
N GLU A 247 1.59 -27.59 2.08
CA GLU A 247 2.37 -28.03 3.23
C GLU A 247 1.62 -27.93 4.57
N TYR A 248 0.47 -27.22 4.62
CA TYR A 248 -0.28 -26.98 5.84
C TYR A 248 -1.70 -27.51 5.78
N SER A 249 -2.05 -28.45 6.67
CA SER A 249 -3.38 -29.08 6.69
C SER A 249 -4.53 -28.11 6.98
N TRP A 250 -4.29 -27.02 7.74
CA TRP A 250 -5.30 -26.01 8.00
C TRP A 250 -5.66 -25.16 6.75
N ALA A 251 -4.84 -25.23 5.70
CA ALA A 251 -5.07 -24.49 4.46
C ALA A 251 -6.16 -25.11 3.55
N GLU A 252 -6.61 -26.33 3.82
CA GLU A 252 -7.60 -27.05 3.00
C GLU A 252 -8.91 -26.29 2.84
N THR A 253 -9.39 -25.61 3.89
CA THR A 253 -10.63 -24.81 3.82
C THR A 253 -10.49 -23.66 2.84
N ARG A 254 -9.36 -22.94 2.87
CA ARG A 254 -9.07 -21.86 1.91
C ARG A 254 -8.91 -22.41 0.50
N ASN A 255 -8.22 -23.53 0.35
CA ASN A 255 -8.05 -24.20 -0.93
C ASN A 255 -9.41 -24.54 -1.59
N ALA A 256 -10.36 -25.07 -0.81
CA ALA A 256 -11.73 -25.34 -1.28
C ALA A 256 -12.46 -24.04 -1.73
N GLN A 257 -12.30 -22.95 -0.98
CA GLN A 257 -12.89 -21.65 -1.35
C GLN A 257 -12.31 -21.12 -2.68
N LEU A 258 -11.00 -21.20 -2.87
CA LEU A 258 -10.32 -20.75 -4.10
C LEU A 258 -10.73 -21.59 -5.31
N ASN A 259 -10.89 -22.91 -5.15
CA ASN A 259 -11.41 -23.79 -6.20
C ASN A 259 -12.83 -23.41 -6.64
N ASN A 260 -13.70 -23.04 -5.68
CA ASN A 260 -15.06 -22.58 -5.99
C ASN A 260 -15.05 -21.25 -6.77
N LEU A 261 -14.18 -20.30 -6.40
CA LEU A 261 -14.04 -19.02 -7.13
C LEU A 261 -13.62 -19.26 -8.59
N LYS A 262 -12.66 -20.15 -8.84
CA LYS A 262 -12.22 -20.52 -10.19
C LYS A 262 -13.33 -21.20 -10.99
N GLY A 263 -14.12 -22.10 -10.37
CA GLY A 263 -15.22 -22.82 -11.01
C GLY A 263 -16.37 -21.91 -11.43
N ILE A 264 -16.70 -20.88 -10.65
CA ILE A 264 -17.75 -19.89 -10.98
C ILE A 264 -17.36 -19.08 -12.21
N GLN A 265 -16.11 -18.63 -12.33
CA GLN A 265 -15.66 -17.84 -13.48
C GLN A 265 -15.50 -18.68 -14.76
N GLY A 266 -15.09 -19.93 -14.67
CA GLY A 266 -15.04 -20.85 -15.82
C GLY A 266 -16.40 -21.11 -16.47
N ASN A 267 -17.49 -20.98 -15.72
CA ASN A 267 -18.84 -21.10 -16.25
C ASN A 267 -19.36 -19.83 -16.94
N GLU A 268 -18.91 -18.63 -16.53
CA GLU A 268 -19.32 -17.38 -17.19
C GLU A 268 -18.69 -17.16 -18.57
N GLU A 269 -17.48 -17.69 -18.80
CA GLU A 269 -16.84 -17.65 -20.14
C GLU A 269 -17.44 -18.66 -21.13
N SER A 270 -18.14 -19.70 -20.67
CA SER A 270 -18.80 -20.70 -21.52
C SER A 270 -20.15 -20.26 -22.08
N TYR A 271 -20.67 -19.09 -21.67
CA TYR A 271 -21.95 -18.51 -22.12
C TYR A 271 -21.80 -17.23 -22.95
N LYS A 272 -20.59 -16.88 -23.37
CA LYS A 272 -20.30 -15.82 -24.34
C LYS A 272 -19.78 -16.38 -25.63
#